data_b22259daa0546631aca1c0ec5bdb46e1
#
_entry.id   b22259daa0546631aca1c0ec5bdb46e1
#
_cell.length_a   1.000
_cell.length_b   1.000
_cell.length_c   1.000
_cell.angle_alpha   90.00
_cell.angle_beta   90.00
_cell.angle_gamma   90.00
#
_symmetry.space_group_name_H-M   'P 1'
#
loop_
_entity.id
_entity.type
_entity.pdbx_description
1 polymer ?
#
loop_
_entity_poly.entity_id
_entity_poly.type
_entity_poly.pdbx_seq_one_letter_code
_entity_poly.pdbx_strand_id
1 'polypeptide(L)'
;MNTYILNDLKRKWWQIVLVGILCAIVIIVSRTVLVKPIMVHGPINASVIFTVDNKTPNTMVKEDLHLRGLLQSQGFIMGFVKQSSHVLDWSKLNANWNTMSAVNQFKWYQQHIFVNTDDPKIYELYIMFNPNDVQDPDYTKAHLDMLIDQYINYTNSKVQAINSNYSIRIVDKQIIEGDAQFQNEGFLPVKYGIIGFVLGGMVMTLFVSATAVRKYRHGR
;
A
#
# COMPACT_ATOMS: atom_id res chain seq x y z
N MET A 1 -1.84 39.93 -44.12
CA MET A 1 -1.27 38.65 -43.65
C MET A 1 -2.19 37.95 -42.64
N ASN A 2 -2.57 38.62 -41.53
CA ASN A 2 -3.42 37.99 -40.49
C ASN A 2 -4.79 37.52 -41.00
N THR A 3 -5.45 38.28 -41.88
CA THR A 3 -6.76 37.90 -42.49
C THR A 3 -6.66 36.63 -43.36
N TYR A 4 -5.55 36.44 -44.02
CA TYR A 4 -5.29 35.23 -44.87
C TYR A 4 -5.13 33.98 -44.03
N ILE A 5 -4.35 34.07 -42.92
CA ILE A 5 -4.16 32.97 -41.98
C ILE A 5 -5.50 32.59 -41.34
N LEU A 6 -6.28 33.58 -40.91
CA LEU A 6 -7.58 33.36 -40.26
C LEU A 6 -8.59 32.68 -41.21
N ASN A 7 -8.61 33.06 -42.47
CA ASN A 7 -9.48 32.44 -43.47
C ASN A 7 -9.07 30.98 -43.79
N ASP A 8 -7.77 30.70 -43.90
CA ASP A 8 -7.27 29.32 -44.06
C ASP A 8 -7.53 28.44 -42.85
N LEU A 9 -7.39 28.97 -41.64
CA LEU A 9 -7.76 28.27 -40.41
C LEU A 9 -9.26 27.97 -40.34
N LYS A 10 -10.12 28.94 -40.67
CA LYS A 10 -11.57 28.73 -40.73
C LYS A 10 -11.97 27.68 -41.77
N ARG A 11 -11.31 27.66 -42.92
CA ARG A 11 -11.59 26.70 -43.98
C ARG A 11 -11.13 25.29 -43.66
N LYS A 12 -10.07 25.14 -42.86
CA LYS A 12 -9.44 23.85 -42.53
C LYS A 12 -9.67 23.41 -41.09
N TRP A 13 -10.59 24.06 -40.36
CA TRP A 13 -10.85 23.78 -38.96
C TRP A 13 -11.14 22.28 -38.68
N TRP A 14 -11.88 21.63 -39.59
CA TRP A 14 -12.21 20.22 -39.48
C TRP A 14 -10.96 19.31 -39.58
N GLN A 15 -9.92 19.73 -40.33
CA GLN A 15 -8.64 18.99 -40.37
C GLN A 15 -7.88 19.10 -39.03
N ILE A 16 -7.96 20.25 -38.38
CA ILE A 16 -7.36 20.47 -37.06
C ILE A 16 -8.03 19.56 -36.03
N VAL A 17 -9.35 19.50 -36.05
CA VAL A 17 -10.13 18.62 -35.16
C VAL A 17 -9.83 17.14 -35.45
N LEU A 18 -9.78 16.74 -36.70
CA LEU A 18 -9.51 15.35 -37.08
C LEU A 18 -8.11 14.90 -36.65
N VAL A 19 -7.08 15.73 -36.86
CA VAL A 19 -5.72 15.43 -36.40
C VAL A 19 -5.66 15.39 -34.87
N GLY A 20 -6.37 16.30 -34.19
CA GLY A 20 -6.50 16.27 -32.74
C GLY A 20 -7.08 14.94 -32.24
N ILE A 21 -8.17 14.45 -32.84
CA ILE A 21 -8.79 13.17 -32.49
C ILE A 21 -7.83 12.00 -32.76
N LEU A 22 -7.15 11.98 -33.91
CA LEU A 22 -6.19 10.92 -34.24
C LEU A 22 -5.03 10.89 -33.21
N CYS A 23 -4.48 12.04 -32.84
CA CYS A 23 -3.45 12.12 -31.85
C CYS A 23 -3.95 11.66 -30.47
N ALA A 24 -5.19 11.99 -30.11
CA ALA A 24 -5.81 11.51 -28.88
C ALA A 24 -5.89 9.98 -28.84
N ILE A 25 -6.36 9.37 -29.93
CA ILE A 25 -6.45 7.91 -30.06
C ILE A 25 -5.06 7.26 -29.97
N VAL A 26 -4.08 7.80 -30.69
CA VAL A 26 -2.70 7.27 -30.66
C VAL A 26 -2.11 7.32 -29.23
N ILE A 27 -2.29 8.42 -28.52
CA ILE A 27 -1.78 8.54 -27.14
C ILE A 27 -2.51 7.57 -26.21
N ILE A 28 -3.83 7.43 -26.31
CA ILE A 28 -4.61 6.48 -25.51
C ILE A 28 -4.12 5.05 -25.78
N VAL A 29 -4.05 4.64 -27.06
CA VAL A 29 -3.62 3.29 -27.43
C VAL A 29 -2.17 3.03 -27.03
N SER A 30 -1.27 3.98 -27.27
CA SER A 30 0.14 3.84 -26.85
C SER A 30 0.26 3.66 -25.34
N ARG A 31 -0.52 4.41 -24.58
CA ARG A 31 -0.48 4.31 -23.10
C ARG A 31 -1.05 2.99 -22.62
N THR A 32 -2.14 2.48 -23.22
CA THR A 32 -2.71 1.17 -22.84
C THR A 32 -1.80 -0.01 -23.18
N VAL A 33 -1.04 0.09 -24.27
CA VAL A 33 -0.14 -0.98 -24.72
C VAL A 33 1.21 -0.93 -23.98
N LEU A 34 1.75 0.27 -23.74
CA LEU A 34 3.07 0.44 -23.16
C LEU A 34 3.09 0.41 -21.62
N VAL A 35 1.99 0.79 -20.98
CA VAL A 35 1.90 0.73 -19.51
C VAL A 35 1.40 -0.64 -19.10
N LYS A 36 2.31 -1.45 -18.61
CA LYS A 36 1.93 -2.71 -17.97
C LYS A 36 1.10 -2.43 -16.72
N PRO A 37 0.00 -3.16 -16.50
CA PRO A 37 -0.74 -3.06 -15.25
C PRO A 37 0.19 -3.40 -14.09
N ILE A 38 0.17 -2.57 -13.04
CA ILE A 38 0.92 -2.84 -11.82
C ILE A 38 0.07 -3.76 -10.98
N MET A 39 0.67 -4.84 -10.51
CA MET A 39 0.04 -5.74 -9.55
C MET A 39 0.03 -5.04 -8.19
N VAL A 40 -1.13 -4.65 -7.72
CA VAL A 40 -1.32 -4.08 -6.39
C VAL A 40 -1.84 -5.20 -5.50
N HIS A 41 -1.05 -5.56 -4.51
CA HIS A 41 -1.47 -6.53 -3.51
C HIS A 41 -2.53 -5.89 -2.60
N GLY A 42 -3.54 -6.65 -2.23
CA GLY A 42 -4.52 -6.23 -1.24
C GLY A 42 -3.91 -6.15 0.17
N PRO A 43 -4.61 -5.55 1.14
CA PRO A 43 -4.11 -5.44 2.51
C PRO A 43 -3.87 -6.82 3.11
N ILE A 44 -2.82 -6.92 3.92
CA ILE A 44 -2.41 -8.13 4.64
C ILE A 44 -2.68 -7.86 6.11
N ASN A 45 -3.81 -8.32 6.61
CA ASN A 45 -4.26 -8.05 7.97
C ASN A 45 -4.52 -9.35 8.72
N ALA A 46 -4.29 -9.32 10.03
CA ALA A 46 -4.74 -10.37 10.92
C ALA A 46 -5.29 -9.77 12.21
N SER A 47 -6.28 -10.43 12.77
CA SER A 47 -6.80 -10.20 14.11
C SER A 47 -6.78 -11.51 14.87
N VAL A 48 -6.23 -11.47 16.07
CA VAL A 48 -6.17 -12.63 16.97
C VAL A 48 -6.68 -12.25 18.32
N ILE A 49 -7.79 -12.85 18.71
CA ILE A 49 -8.39 -12.68 20.03
C ILE A 49 -7.83 -13.77 20.97
N PHE A 50 -7.26 -13.36 22.08
CA PHE A 50 -6.75 -14.28 23.08
C PHE A 50 -7.09 -13.85 24.50
N THR A 51 -7.11 -14.82 25.39
CA THR A 51 -7.34 -14.64 26.83
C THR A 51 -6.16 -15.18 27.62
N VAL A 52 -6.03 -14.72 28.87
CA VAL A 52 -5.12 -15.31 29.86
C VAL A 52 -5.93 -16.18 30.79
N ASP A 53 -5.71 -17.46 30.72
CA ASP A 53 -6.39 -18.44 31.56
C ASP A 53 -5.48 -18.86 32.74
N ASN A 54 -6.11 -19.14 33.86
CA ASN A 54 -5.43 -19.77 35.01
C ASN A 54 -5.61 -21.29 34.94
N LYS A 55 -4.53 -22.05 34.94
CA LYS A 55 -4.54 -23.51 34.95
C LYS A 55 -5.15 -24.11 36.22
N THR A 56 -5.19 -23.33 37.32
CA THR A 56 -5.77 -23.78 38.59
C THR A 56 -7.28 -23.47 38.57
N PRO A 57 -8.15 -24.50 38.59
CA PRO A 57 -9.59 -24.29 38.63
C PRO A 57 -10.01 -23.41 39.81
N ASN A 58 -10.97 -22.51 39.60
CA ASN A 58 -11.58 -21.63 40.58
C ASN A 58 -10.70 -20.50 41.15
N THR A 59 -9.51 -20.25 40.64
CA THR A 59 -8.77 -19.02 41.00
C THR A 59 -8.91 -18.03 39.84
N MET A 60 -9.58 -16.90 40.09
CA MET A 60 -9.62 -15.79 39.13
C MET A 60 -8.19 -15.32 38.85
N VAL A 61 -7.88 -15.06 37.59
CA VAL A 61 -6.70 -14.27 37.24
C VAL A 61 -6.88 -12.93 37.97
N LYS A 62 -5.99 -12.63 38.93
CA LYS A 62 -6.07 -11.35 39.63
C LYS A 62 -5.94 -10.23 38.58
N GLU A 63 -6.77 -9.19 38.74
CA GLU A 63 -6.79 -8.01 37.90
C GLU A 63 -5.43 -7.26 37.77
N ASP A 64 -4.47 -7.65 38.62
CA ASP A 64 -3.14 -7.04 38.73
C ASP A 64 -2.18 -7.40 37.57
N LEU A 65 -2.57 -8.22 36.61
CA LEU A 65 -1.75 -8.45 35.43
C LEU A 65 -1.88 -7.23 34.51
N HIS A 66 -1.04 -6.22 34.69
CA HIS A 66 -0.92 -5.09 33.76
C HIS A 66 -0.37 -5.54 32.39
N LEU A 67 -0.99 -6.59 31.86
CA LEU A 67 -0.53 -7.25 30.61
C LEU A 67 -0.54 -6.27 29.45
N ARG A 68 -1.53 -5.38 29.36
CA ARG A 68 -1.56 -4.32 28.33
C ARG A 68 -0.29 -3.48 28.35
N GLY A 69 0.11 -3.00 29.52
CA GLY A 69 1.34 -2.21 29.66
C GLY A 69 2.59 -3.00 29.30
N LEU A 70 2.62 -4.28 29.65
CA LEU A 70 3.70 -5.18 29.26
C LEU A 70 3.77 -5.32 27.73
N LEU A 71 2.67 -5.67 27.08
CA LEU A 71 2.60 -5.93 25.64
C LEU A 71 2.93 -4.70 24.79
N GLN A 72 2.67 -3.50 25.31
CA GLN A 72 2.97 -2.24 24.64
C GLN A 72 4.35 -1.68 25.00
N SER A 73 5.06 -2.30 25.94
CA SER A 73 6.37 -1.82 26.37
C SER A 73 7.45 -2.03 25.31
N GLN A 74 8.38 -1.07 25.22
CA GLN A 74 9.52 -1.19 24.30
C GLN A 74 10.35 -2.44 24.59
N GLY A 75 10.53 -2.79 25.89
CA GLY A 75 11.29 -3.98 26.28
C GLY A 75 10.66 -5.27 25.79
N PHE A 76 9.33 -5.40 25.87
CA PHE A 76 8.61 -6.55 25.35
C PHE A 76 8.73 -6.63 23.83
N ILE A 77 8.41 -5.54 23.12
CA ILE A 77 8.40 -5.51 21.66
C ILE A 77 9.78 -5.80 21.09
N MET A 78 10.82 -5.14 21.58
CA MET A 78 12.19 -5.37 21.09
C MET A 78 12.72 -6.76 21.47
N GLY A 79 12.29 -7.30 22.61
CA GLY A 79 12.59 -8.68 23.01
C GLY A 79 11.92 -9.68 22.07
N PHE A 80 10.66 -9.46 21.67
CA PHE A 80 9.95 -10.26 20.68
C PHE A 80 10.65 -10.20 19.32
N VAL A 81 10.95 -9.00 18.82
CA VAL A 81 11.67 -8.80 17.55
C VAL A 81 12.99 -9.57 17.54
N LYS A 82 13.77 -9.46 18.61
CA LYS A 82 15.06 -10.18 18.73
C LYS A 82 14.87 -11.70 18.71
N GLN A 83 13.88 -12.22 19.44
CA GLN A 83 13.61 -13.66 19.47
C GLN A 83 13.09 -14.18 18.14
N SER A 84 12.17 -13.46 17.50
CA SER A 84 11.56 -13.88 16.23
C SER A 84 12.52 -13.73 15.04
N SER A 85 13.59 -12.96 15.14
CA SER A 85 14.59 -12.78 14.05
C SER A 85 15.33 -14.06 13.67
N HIS A 86 15.20 -15.15 14.43
CA HIS A 86 15.72 -16.46 14.05
C HIS A 86 14.87 -17.18 13.00
N VAL A 87 13.59 -16.78 12.85
CA VAL A 87 12.61 -17.42 11.97
C VAL A 87 11.95 -16.43 11.01
N LEU A 88 11.96 -15.13 11.35
CA LEU A 88 11.39 -14.06 10.55
C LEU A 88 12.47 -13.09 10.09
N ASP A 89 12.50 -12.81 8.81
CA ASP A 89 13.36 -11.77 8.26
C ASP A 89 12.62 -10.42 8.26
N TRP A 90 12.87 -9.63 9.30
CA TRP A 90 12.26 -8.30 9.45
C TRP A 90 12.63 -7.33 8.31
N SER A 91 13.74 -7.56 7.60
CA SER A 91 14.11 -6.73 6.45
C SER A 91 13.19 -6.95 5.25
N LYS A 92 12.51 -8.09 5.17
CA LYS A 92 11.46 -8.36 4.18
C LYS A 92 10.16 -7.63 4.49
N LEU A 93 9.90 -7.37 5.77
CA LEU A 93 8.75 -6.56 6.21
C LEU A 93 9.03 -5.06 6.01
N ASN A 94 10.27 -4.61 6.22
CA ASN A 94 10.67 -3.22 6.00
C ASN A 94 12.11 -3.13 5.48
N ALA A 95 12.30 -2.59 4.27
CA ALA A 95 13.62 -2.47 3.62
C ALA A 95 14.70 -1.80 4.47
N ASN A 96 14.30 -0.83 5.30
CA ASN A 96 15.21 -0.06 6.13
C ASN A 96 15.42 -0.68 7.51
N TRP A 97 14.84 -1.85 7.80
CA TRP A 97 14.84 -2.43 9.15
C TRP A 97 16.21 -2.49 9.79
N ASN A 98 17.20 -2.99 9.08
CA ASN A 98 18.57 -3.18 9.58
C ASN A 98 19.35 -1.85 9.78
N THR A 99 18.88 -0.77 9.18
CA THR A 99 19.49 0.57 9.29
C THR A 99 18.77 1.47 10.27
N MET A 100 17.57 1.07 10.71
CA MET A 100 16.79 1.81 11.68
C MET A 100 17.42 1.75 13.08
N SER A 101 17.33 2.87 13.82
CA SER A 101 17.55 2.85 15.27
C SER A 101 16.48 2.02 15.96
N ALA A 102 16.79 1.48 17.17
CA ALA A 102 15.82 0.72 17.97
C ALA A 102 14.51 1.50 18.25
N VAL A 103 14.60 2.83 18.39
CA VAL A 103 13.41 3.69 18.56
C VAL A 103 12.54 3.70 17.31
N ASN A 104 13.15 3.76 16.12
CA ASN A 104 12.40 3.76 14.87
C ASN A 104 11.83 2.37 14.54
N GLN A 105 12.55 1.30 14.86
CA GLN A 105 12.03 -0.07 14.77
C GLN A 105 10.80 -0.26 15.70
N PHE A 106 10.88 0.25 16.92
CA PHE A 106 9.76 0.21 17.86
C PHE A 106 8.55 1.00 17.36
N LYS A 107 8.74 2.22 16.86
CA LYS A 107 7.65 3.02 16.26
C LYS A 107 7.01 2.35 15.07
N TRP A 108 7.83 1.81 14.16
CA TRP A 108 7.33 1.08 13.00
C TRP A 108 6.51 -0.14 13.43
N TYR A 109 7.02 -0.90 14.40
CA TYR A 109 6.31 -2.04 14.95
C TYR A 109 4.93 -1.63 15.49
N GLN A 110 4.86 -0.59 16.32
CA GLN A 110 3.59 -0.12 16.88
C GLN A 110 2.57 0.36 15.87
N GLN A 111 3.00 0.79 14.70
CA GLN A 111 2.12 1.21 13.61
C GLN A 111 1.48 0.02 12.89
N HIS A 112 2.13 -1.15 12.91
CA HIS A 112 1.71 -2.32 12.15
C HIS A 112 1.23 -3.48 13.00
N ILE A 113 1.73 -3.57 14.24
CA ILE A 113 1.44 -4.68 15.17
C ILE A 113 1.12 -4.08 16.53
N PHE A 114 -0.13 -4.17 16.94
CA PHE A 114 -0.55 -3.59 18.21
C PHE A 114 -1.61 -4.45 18.89
N VAL A 115 -1.74 -4.29 20.19
CA VAL A 115 -2.74 -5.00 20.98
C VAL A 115 -3.75 -4.00 21.52
N ASN A 116 -5.01 -4.25 21.24
CA ASN A 116 -6.14 -3.57 21.85
C ASN A 116 -6.73 -4.41 22.99
N THR A 117 -7.34 -3.75 23.97
CA THR A 117 -8.06 -4.40 25.04
C THR A 117 -9.23 -3.51 25.47
N ASP A 118 -10.42 -3.91 25.10
CA ASP A 118 -11.66 -3.28 25.58
C ASP A 118 -12.14 -3.91 26.88
N ASP A 119 -11.75 -5.16 27.12
CA ASP A 119 -12.02 -5.93 28.34
C ASP A 119 -10.67 -6.35 28.96
N PRO A 120 -10.46 -6.20 30.27
CA PRO A 120 -9.22 -6.55 30.95
C PRO A 120 -8.83 -8.03 30.85
N LYS A 121 -9.72 -8.89 30.37
CA LYS A 121 -9.49 -10.33 30.18
C LYS A 121 -9.35 -10.75 28.74
N ILE A 122 -9.73 -9.89 27.81
CA ILE A 122 -9.72 -10.17 26.37
C ILE A 122 -8.73 -9.22 25.71
N TYR A 123 -7.81 -9.80 24.96
CA TYR A 123 -6.78 -9.08 24.23
C TYR A 123 -6.97 -9.36 22.75
N GLU A 124 -6.87 -8.33 21.94
CA GLU A 124 -6.95 -8.45 20.49
C GLU A 124 -5.65 -7.94 19.87
N LEU A 125 -4.88 -8.86 19.29
CA LEU A 125 -3.69 -8.55 18.50
C LEU A 125 -4.12 -8.21 17.08
N TYR A 126 -3.81 -7.00 16.65
CA TYR A 126 -3.95 -6.57 15.27
C TYR A 126 -2.60 -6.54 14.57
N ILE A 127 -2.57 -7.11 13.38
CA ILE A 127 -1.45 -7.01 12.45
C ILE A 127 -2.00 -6.41 11.17
N MET A 128 -1.45 -5.28 10.74
CA MET A 128 -1.92 -4.51 9.60
C MET A 128 -0.74 -4.10 8.72
N PHE A 129 -0.58 -4.77 7.58
CA PHE A 129 0.42 -4.42 6.60
C PHE A 129 -0.24 -3.87 5.34
N ASN A 130 0.10 -2.63 4.99
CA ASN A 130 -0.20 -2.13 3.66
C ASN A 130 0.89 -2.66 2.71
N PRO A 131 0.53 -3.32 1.61
CA PRO A 131 1.49 -3.85 0.65
C PRO A 131 2.50 -2.84 0.10
N ASN A 132 2.12 -1.57 0.08
CA ASN A 132 3.02 -0.49 -0.36
C ASN A 132 4.07 -0.11 0.69
N ASP A 133 3.87 -0.52 1.95
CA ASP A 133 4.74 -0.17 3.08
C ASP A 133 5.68 -1.33 3.47
N VAL A 134 5.45 -2.52 2.91
CA VAL A 134 6.30 -3.69 3.12
C VAL A 134 7.24 -3.91 1.95
N GLN A 135 8.44 -4.43 2.21
CA GLN A 135 9.44 -4.69 1.20
C GLN A 135 9.08 -5.86 0.27
N ASP A 136 8.49 -6.89 0.85
CA ASP A 136 8.15 -8.13 0.15
C ASP A 136 6.74 -8.57 0.60
N PRO A 137 5.68 -8.17 -0.14
CA PRO A 137 4.31 -8.53 0.21
C PRO A 137 4.05 -10.05 0.19
N ASP A 138 4.66 -10.78 -0.73
CA ASP A 138 4.48 -12.23 -0.84
C ASP A 138 5.14 -12.95 0.35
N TYR A 139 6.33 -12.51 0.76
CA TYR A 139 6.97 -12.98 1.99
C TYR A 139 6.10 -12.69 3.21
N THR A 140 5.59 -11.46 3.32
CA THR A 140 4.76 -11.03 4.45
C THR A 140 3.52 -11.91 4.58
N LYS A 141 2.84 -12.17 3.46
CA LYS A 141 1.68 -13.03 3.39
C LYS A 141 1.99 -14.45 3.81
N ALA A 142 3.04 -15.04 3.23
CA ALA A 142 3.44 -16.41 3.53
C ALA A 142 3.88 -16.63 4.99
N HIS A 143 4.36 -15.56 5.68
CA HIS A 143 4.87 -15.66 7.04
C HIS A 143 3.96 -15.02 8.11
N LEU A 144 2.78 -14.54 7.73
CA LEU A 144 1.85 -13.89 8.66
C LEU A 144 1.42 -14.81 9.80
N ASP A 145 1.09 -16.06 9.45
CA ASP A 145 0.69 -17.08 10.41
C ASP A 145 1.81 -17.40 11.40
N MET A 146 3.03 -17.54 10.90
CA MET A 146 4.23 -17.73 11.72
C MET A 146 4.49 -16.52 12.63
N LEU A 147 4.30 -15.31 12.16
CA LEU A 147 4.44 -14.09 12.96
C LEU A 147 3.47 -14.10 14.14
N ILE A 148 2.21 -14.48 13.90
CA ILE A 148 1.19 -14.62 14.93
C ILE A 148 1.62 -15.67 15.96
N ASP A 149 1.98 -16.85 15.52
CA ASP A 149 2.37 -17.95 16.41
C ASP A 149 3.59 -17.59 17.26
N GLN A 150 4.59 -16.95 16.68
CA GLN A 150 5.76 -16.45 17.40
C GLN A 150 5.36 -15.40 18.45
N TYR A 151 4.44 -14.49 18.11
CA TYR A 151 3.97 -13.48 19.06
C TYR A 151 3.23 -14.10 20.23
N ILE A 152 2.31 -15.02 19.97
CA ILE A 152 1.53 -15.70 21.01
C ILE A 152 2.45 -16.55 21.91
N ASN A 153 3.38 -17.29 21.33
CA ASN A 153 4.35 -18.11 22.07
C ASN A 153 5.26 -17.24 22.96
N TYR A 154 5.74 -16.12 22.42
CA TYR A 154 6.55 -15.17 23.20
C TYR A 154 5.74 -14.56 24.32
N THR A 155 4.52 -14.11 24.05
CA THR A 155 3.61 -13.56 25.06
C THR A 155 3.33 -14.60 26.15
N ASN A 156 3.03 -15.84 25.76
CA ASN A 156 2.78 -16.93 26.71
C ASN A 156 4.00 -17.18 27.61
N SER A 157 5.22 -17.17 27.07
CA SER A 157 6.44 -17.32 27.86
C SER A 157 6.62 -16.21 28.90
N LYS A 158 6.27 -14.97 28.55
CA LYS A 158 6.34 -13.81 29.45
C LYS A 158 5.26 -13.86 30.54
N VAL A 159 4.06 -14.26 30.18
CA VAL A 159 2.96 -14.46 31.13
C VAL A 159 3.29 -15.57 32.13
N GLN A 160 3.86 -16.69 31.68
CA GLN A 160 4.29 -17.79 32.52
C GLN A 160 5.49 -17.41 33.41
N ALA A 161 6.36 -16.52 32.95
CA ALA A 161 7.44 -15.99 33.80
C ALA A 161 6.91 -15.13 34.96
N ILE A 162 5.75 -14.49 34.81
CA ILE A 162 5.08 -13.76 35.90
C ILE A 162 4.40 -14.75 36.85
N ASN A 163 3.66 -15.71 36.30
CA ASN A 163 3.03 -16.76 37.08
C ASN A 163 2.91 -18.04 36.20
N SER A 164 3.57 -19.12 36.63
CA SER A 164 3.61 -20.41 35.90
C SER A 164 2.24 -21.06 35.71
N ASN A 165 1.23 -20.66 36.50
CA ASN A 165 -0.13 -21.13 36.39
C ASN A 165 -0.92 -20.42 35.27
N TYR A 166 -0.41 -19.33 34.72
CA TYR A 166 -1.08 -18.61 33.64
C TYR A 166 -0.67 -19.18 32.27
N SER A 167 -1.61 -19.14 31.36
CA SER A 167 -1.37 -19.53 29.97
C SER A 167 -2.26 -18.71 29.04
N ILE A 168 -1.78 -18.47 27.85
CA ILE A 168 -2.56 -17.82 26.81
C ILE A 168 -3.39 -18.87 26.09
N ARG A 169 -4.66 -18.54 25.85
CA ARG A 169 -5.57 -19.31 25.02
C ARG A 169 -6.07 -18.43 23.88
N ILE A 170 -5.86 -18.85 22.64
CA ILE A 170 -6.45 -18.23 21.47
C ILE A 170 -7.94 -18.54 21.45
N VAL A 171 -8.76 -17.50 21.34
CA VAL A 171 -10.23 -17.60 21.24
C VAL A 171 -10.65 -17.60 19.79
N ASP A 172 -10.05 -16.68 18.99
CA ASP A 172 -10.34 -16.56 17.57
C ASP A 172 -9.09 -16.06 16.83
N LYS A 173 -8.97 -16.45 15.57
CA LYS A 173 -7.87 -16.04 14.69
C LYS A 173 -8.43 -15.82 13.29
N GLN A 174 -8.33 -14.61 12.81
CA GLN A 174 -8.76 -14.22 11.47
C GLN A 174 -7.59 -13.66 10.68
N ILE A 175 -7.36 -14.18 9.49
CA ILE A 175 -6.39 -13.66 8.54
C ILE A 175 -7.18 -13.15 7.34
N ILE A 176 -7.00 -11.87 7.02
CA ILE A 176 -7.65 -11.20 5.90
C ILE A 176 -6.56 -10.89 4.89
N GLU A 177 -6.53 -11.66 3.83
CA GLU A 177 -5.66 -11.43 2.70
C GLU A 177 -6.47 -10.81 1.57
N GLY A 178 -6.18 -9.56 1.25
CA GLY A 178 -6.77 -8.92 0.07
C GLY A 178 -6.22 -9.56 -1.20
N ASP A 179 -7.09 -9.81 -2.16
CA ASP A 179 -6.68 -10.31 -3.47
C ASP A 179 -5.79 -9.30 -4.17
N ALA A 180 -4.75 -9.81 -4.84
CA ALA A 180 -3.94 -8.98 -5.71
C ALA A 180 -4.79 -8.52 -6.90
N GLN A 181 -4.86 -7.21 -7.10
CA GLN A 181 -5.60 -6.62 -8.21
C GLN A 181 -4.64 -5.95 -9.18
N PHE A 182 -4.87 -6.16 -10.48
CA PHE A 182 -4.17 -5.40 -11.49
C PHE A 182 -4.76 -3.99 -11.54
N GLN A 183 -4.00 -3.03 -11.07
CA GLN A 183 -4.39 -1.62 -11.14
C GLN A 183 -3.62 -0.94 -12.26
N ASN A 184 -4.35 -0.36 -13.19
CA ASN A 184 -3.78 0.58 -14.17
C ASN A 184 -3.56 1.90 -13.44
N GLU A 185 -2.34 2.14 -12.94
CA GLU A 185 -2.01 3.39 -12.26
C GLU A 185 -2.44 4.59 -13.10
N GLY A 186 -3.42 5.33 -12.57
CA GLY A 186 -3.74 6.68 -13.05
C GLY A 186 -4.10 6.78 -14.54
N PHE A 187 -4.44 5.67 -15.22
CA PHE A 187 -4.91 5.75 -16.58
C PHE A 187 -6.33 6.34 -16.59
N LEU A 188 -6.37 7.64 -16.74
CA LEU A 188 -7.60 8.36 -17.05
C LEU A 188 -7.63 8.60 -18.57
N PRO A 189 -8.35 7.74 -19.34
CA PRO A 189 -8.40 7.85 -20.82
C PRO A 189 -8.76 9.26 -21.27
N VAL A 190 -9.67 9.89 -20.51
CA VAL A 190 -10.10 11.28 -20.77
C VAL A 190 -8.95 12.28 -20.66
N LYS A 191 -8.10 12.16 -19.61
CA LYS A 191 -6.95 13.06 -19.42
C LYS A 191 -5.95 12.95 -20.58
N TYR A 192 -5.61 11.74 -20.97
CA TYR A 192 -4.66 11.50 -22.06
C TYR A 192 -5.28 11.83 -23.42
N GLY A 193 -6.58 11.60 -23.59
CA GLY A 193 -7.34 12.03 -24.77
C GLY A 193 -7.31 13.54 -24.96
N ILE A 194 -7.56 14.31 -23.90
CA ILE A 194 -7.49 15.79 -23.94
C ILE A 194 -6.08 16.26 -24.29
N ILE A 195 -5.04 15.70 -23.67
CA ILE A 195 -3.65 16.06 -23.96
C ILE A 195 -3.33 15.79 -25.43
N GLY A 196 -3.68 14.62 -25.95
CA GLY A 196 -3.45 14.25 -27.34
C GLY A 196 -4.19 15.14 -28.33
N PHE A 197 -5.45 15.47 -28.02
CA PHE A 197 -6.27 16.37 -28.85
C PHE A 197 -5.66 17.77 -28.91
N VAL A 198 -5.26 18.36 -27.79
CA VAL A 198 -4.65 19.68 -27.73
C VAL A 198 -3.33 19.70 -28.49
N LEU A 199 -2.45 18.72 -28.25
CA LEU A 199 -1.16 18.66 -28.96
C LEU A 199 -1.34 18.49 -30.49
N GLY A 200 -2.19 17.58 -30.91
CA GLY A 200 -2.49 17.36 -32.35
C GLY A 200 -3.09 18.60 -32.97
N GLY A 201 -4.02 19.25 -32.31
CA GLY A 201 -4.63 20.51 -32.74
C GLY A 201 -3.62 21.64 -32.89
N MET A 202 -2.69 21.80 -31.91
CA MET A 202 -1.61 22.80 -31.95
C MET A 202 -0.68 22.55 -33.17
N VAL A 203 -0.21 21.32 -33.35
CA VAL A 203 0.68 20.95 -34.46
C VAL A 203 0.00 21.26 -35.81
N MET A 204 -1.25 20.87 -35.98
CA MET A 204 -1.98 21.12 -37.22
C MET A 204 -2.25 22.61 -37.45
N THR A 205 -2.55 23.36 -36.40
CA THR A 205 -2.73 24.82 -36.46
C THR A 205 -1.45 25.50 -36.95
N LEU A 206 -0.30 25.11 -36.41
CA LEU A 206 1.01 25.61 -36.87
C LEU A 206 1.27 25.26 -38.33
N PHE A 207 0.98 24.03 -38.74
CA PHE A 207 1.14 23.59 -40.12
C PHE A 207 0.26 24.39 -41.11
N VAL A 208 -1.01 24.57 -40.76
CA VAL A 208 -1.95 25.36 -41.57
C VAL A 208 -1.49 26.81 -41.67
N SER A 209 -1.05 27.41 -40.56
CA SER A 209 -0.53 28.77 -40.53
C SER A 209 0.73 28.95 -41.39
N ALA A 210 1.68 28.01 -41.28
CA ALA A 210 2.92 28.03 -42.06
C ALA A 210 2.63 27.90 -43.58
N THR A 211 1.70 27.02 -43.95
CA THR A 211 1.31 26.87 -45.36
C THR A 211 0.58 28.09 -45.91
N ALA A 212 -0.26 28.74 -45.11
CA ALA A 212 -0.92 30.00 -45.50
C ALA A 212 0.10 31.14 -45.71
N VAL A 213 1.11 31.26 -44.82
CA VAL A 213 2.19 32.25 -44.97
C VAL A 213 3.01 31.98 -46.22
N ARG A 214 3.34 30.72 -46.49
CA ARG A 214 4.09 30.33 -47.73
C ARG A 214 3.32 30.71 -48.99
N LYS A 215 2.01 30.42 -49.07
CA LYS A 215 1.13 30.81 -50.20
C LYS A 215 1.08 32.31 -50.38
N TYR A 216 0.98 33.07 -49.27
CA TYR A 216 0.96 34.53 -49.35
C TYR A 216 2.28 35.11 -49.89
N ARG A 217 3.43 34.50 -49.58
CA ARG A 217 4.74 34.91 -50.11
C ARG A 217 4.96 34.61 -51.56
N HIS A 218 4.41 33.50 -52.08
CA HIS A 218 4.58 33.07 -53.46
C HIS A 218 3.48 33.57 -54.42
N GLY A 219 2.41 34.15 -53.89
CA GLY A 219 1.34 34.77 -54.69
C GLY A 219 1.47 36.27 -54.86
N ARG A 220 2.62 36.83 -54.42
CA ARG A 220 3.08 38.16 -54.73
C ARG A 220 4.25 38.11 -55.72
#